data_1c269eb86c54849197043e1ba94f1319
#
_entry.id   1c269eb86c54849197043e1ba94f1319
#
_cell.length_a   1.000
_cell.length_b   1.000
_cell.length_c   1.000
_cell.angle_alpha   90.00
_cell.angle_beta   90.00
_cell.angle_gamma   90.00
#
_symmetry.space_group_name_H-M   'P 1'
#
loop_
_entity.id
_entity.type
_entity.pdbx_description
1 polymer ?
#
loop_
_entity_poly.entity_id
_entity_poly.type
_entity_poly.pdbx_seq_one_letter_code
_entity_poly.pdbx_strand_id
1 'polypeptide(L)'
;ALQETQDFLTAAALKQVEDANKRELTARERSGMMEALTAAESVLRDVLLRCEGVGQPIVNEDAAATVDRIAAGCDTAGALRALGAVARAADDLAHNVSPQLTLEVMLLSVKEALACPPSSR
;
A
#
# COMPACT_ATOMS: atom_id res chain seq x y z
N ALA A 1 34.89 37.86 11.42
CA ALA A 1 34.53 37.60 10.02
C ALA A 1 34.76 36.15 9.64
N LEU A 2 35.94 35.58 9.95
CA LEU A 2 36.21 34.17 9.66
C LEU A 2 35.32 33.24 10.45
N GLN A 3 35.06 33.56 11.72
CA GLN A 3 34.21 32.74 12.57
C GLN A 3 32.76 32.72 12.04
N GLU A 4 32.25 33.87 11.62
CA GLU A 4 30.90 33.96 11.09
C GLU A 4 30.76 33.16 9.80
N THR A 5 31.80 33.20 8.93
CA THR A 5 31.80 32.42 7.70
C THR A 5 31.82 30.93 7.99
N GLN A 6 32.63 30.49 8.94
CA GLN A 6 32.66 29.08 9.35
C GLN A 6 31.33 28.62 9.92
N ASP A 7 30.70 29.43 10.77
CA ASP A 7 29.39 29.10 11.33
C ASP A 7 28.34 28.98 10.25
N PHE A 8 28.36 29.86 9.26
CA PHE A 8 27.42 29.81 8.13
C PHE A 8 27.61 28.53 7.32
N LEU A 9 28.87 28.18 7.00
CA LEU A 9 29.17 26.96 6.23
C LEU A 9 28.76 25.70 6.99
N THR A 10 28.98 25.68 8.30
CA THR A 10 28.59 24.55 9.14
C THR A 10 27.07 24.39 9.15
N ALA A 11 26.33 25.50 9.29
CA ALA A 11 24.88 25.48 9.28
C ALA A 11 24.35 24.99 7.93
N ALA A 12 24.96 25.46 6.84
CA ALA A 12 24.57 25.01 5.49
C ALA A 12 24.83 23.52 5.29
N ALA A 13 25.98 23.03 5.77
CA ALA A 13 26.32 21.61 5.68
C ALA A 13 25.36 20.75 6.49
N LEU A 14 24.99 21.18 7.70
CA LEU A 14 24.03 20.48 8.53
C LEU A 14 22.67 20.40 7.85
N LYS A 15 22.23 21.51 7.25
CA LYS A 15 20.95 21.52 6.55
C LYS A 15 20.96 20.54 5.38
N GLN A 16 22.06 20.47 4.62
CA GLN A 16 22.17 19.50 3.52
C GLN A 16 22.08 18.07 4.02
N VAL A 17 22.71 17.75 5.15
CA VAL A 17 22.64 16.41 5.74
C VAL A 17 21.21 16.11 6.18
N GLU A 18 20.55 17.06 6.84
CA GLU A 18 19.16 16.88 7.26
C GLU A 18 18.22 16.63 6.08
N ASP A 19 18.38 17.43 5.00
CA ASP A 19 17.57 17.27 3.81
C ASP A 19 17.82 15.93 3.13
N ALA A 20 19.09 15.49 3.07
CA ALA A 20 19.43 14.18 2.51
C ALA A 20 18.83 13.05 3.34
N ASN A 21 18.88 13.16 4.67
CA ASN A 21 18.28 12.17 5.56
C ASN A 21 16.78 12.10 5.41
N LYS A 22 16.11 13.25 5.27
CA LYS A 22 14.67 13.29 5.02
C LYS A 22 14.30 12.61 3.72
N ARG A 23 15.07 12.87 2.65
CA ARG A 23 14.83 12.22 1.36
C ARG A 23 15.03 10.71 1.44
N GLU A 24 16.04 10.26 2.17
CA GLU A 24 16.29 8.84 2.35
C GLU A 24 15.17 8.17 3.14
N LEU A 25 14.71 8.80 4.22
CA LEU A 25 13.57 8.28 4.99
C LEU A 25 12.31 8.18 4.13
N THR A 26 12.03 9.20 3.34
CA THR A 26 10.87 9.19 2.44
C THR A 26 10.97 8.05 1.43
N ALA A 27 12.16 7.83 0.86
CA ALA A 27 12.37 6.74 -0.08
C ALA A 27 12.16 5.37 0.58
N ARG A 28 12.63 5.19 1.81
CA ARG A 28 12.43 3.95 2.57
C ARG A 28 10.96 3.73 2.89
N GLU A 29 10.26 4.80 3.28
CA GLU A 29 8.82 4.71 3.55
C GLU A 29 8.05 4.28 2.31
N ARG A 30 8.35 4.89 1.16
CA ARG A 30 7.70 4.51 -0.10
C ARG A 30 8.00 3.06 -0.46
N SER A 31 9.25 2.63 -0.31
CA SER A 31 9.64 1.25 -0.59
C SER A 31 8.89 0.26 0.31
N GLY A 32 8.80 0.56 1.61
CA GLY A 32 8.05 -0.27 2.54
C GLY A 32 6.57 -0.32 2.21
N MET A 33 5.99 0.80 1.80
CA MET A 33 4.60 0.86 1.39
C MET A 33 4.35 0.06 0.13
N MET A 34 5.26 0.14 -0.86
CA MET A 34 5.15 -0.66 -2.08
C MET A 34 5.21 -2.15 -1.80
N GLU A 35 6.07 -2.57 -0.87
CA GLU A 35 6.13 -3.96 -0.43
C GLU A 35 4.81 -4.39 0.22
N ALA A 36 4.24 -3.53 1.05
CA ALA A 36 2.95 -3.81 1.69
C ALA A 36 1.83 -3.92 0.66
N LEU A 37 1.83 -3.07 -0.36
CA LEU A 37 0.85 -3.13 -1.43
C LEU A 37 0.99 -4.41 -2.25
N THR A 38 2.21 -4.84 -2.51
CA THR A 38 2.48 -6.10 -3.20
C THR A 38 1.93 -7.29 -2.41
N ALA A 39 2.14 -7.28 -1.10
CA ALA A 39 1.60 -8.31 -0.21
C ALA A 39 0.08 -8.29 -0.21
N ALA A 40 -0.53 -7.12 -0.14
CA ALA A 40 -1.99 -6.97 -0.17
C ALA A 40 -2.57 -7.48 -1.50
N GLU A 41 -1.92 -7.14 -2.61
CA GLU A 41 -2.32 -7.64 -3.93
C GLU A 41 -2.31 -9.16 -3.97
N SER A 42 -1.26 -9.77 -3.44
CA SER A 42 -1.13 -11.23 -3.41
C SER A 42 -2.28 -11.88 -2.63
N VAL A 43 -2.60 -11.35 -1.46
CA VAL A 43 -3.72 -11.85 -0.64
C VAL A 43 -5.05 -11.66 -1.35
N LEU A 44 -5.27 -10.51 -1.96
CA LEU A 44 -6.53 -10.22 -2.66
C LEU A 44 -6.71 -11.10 -3.89
N ARG A 45 -5.62 -11.49 -4.56
CA ARG A 45 -5.70 -12.46 -5.64
C ARG A 45 -6.17 -13.82 -5.13
N ASP A 46 -5.67 -14.24 -3.97
CA ASP A 46 -6.14 -15.48 -3.36
C ASP A 46 -7.62 -15.39 -3.01
N VAL A 47 -8.07 -14.23 -2.50
CA VAL A 47 -9.50 -13.99 -2.23
C VAL A 47 -10.30 -14.13 -3.51
N LEU A 48 -9.83 -13.53 -4.60
CA LEU A 48 -10.50 -13.63 -5.91
C LEU A 48 -10.62 -15.07 -6.37
N LEU A 49 -9.57 -15.86 -6.24
CA LEU A 49 -9.59 -17.28 -6.61
C LEU A 49 -10.66 -18.04 -5.82
N ARG A 50 -10.78 -17.75 -4.52
CA ARG A 50 -11.81 -18.37 -3.69
C ARG A 50 -13.21 -17.94 -4.09
N CYS A 51 -13.40 -16.65 -4.40
CA CYS A 51 -14.70 -16.14 -4.86
C CYS A 51 -15.12 -16.78 -6.18
N GLU A 52 -14.16 -17.07 -7.06
CA GLU A 52 -14.42 -17.71 -8.34
C GLU A 52 -14.61 -19.22 -8.24
N GLY A 53 -14.35 -19.80 -7.08
CA GLY A 53 -14.45 -21.24 -6.89
C GLY A 53 -13.39 -22.03 -7.64
N VAL A 54 -12.26 -21.41 -7.97
CA VAL A 54 -11.16 -22.07 -8.65
C VAL A 54 -10.47 -23.02 -7.68
N GLY A 55 -10.25 -24.25 -8.09
CA GLY A 55 -9.66 -25.29 -7.26
C GLY A 55 -8.15 -25.23 -7.12
N GLN A 56 -7.51 -24.15 -7.56
CA GLN A 56 -6.08 -23.99 -7.44
C GLN A 56 -5.66 -23.65 -6.02
N PRO A 57 -4.47 -24.11 -5.59
CA PRO A 57 -3.94 -23.72 -4.29
C PRO A 57 -3.70 -22.22 -4.23
N ILE A 58 -3.96 -21.63 -3.07
CA ILE A 58 -3.64 -20.22 -2.84
C ILE A 58 -2.14 -20.06 -2.56
N VAL A 59 -1.61 -18.88 -2.87
CA VAL A 59 -0.20 -18.56 -2.64
C VAL A 59 0.09 -18.36 -1.15
N ASN A 60 -0.82 -17.70 -0.45
CA ASN A 60 -0.65 -17.35 0.97
C ASN A 60 -1.28 -18.42 1.87
N GLU A 61 -0.70 -19.61 1.89
CA GLU A 61 -1.21 -20.75 2.66
C GLU A 61 -1.30 -20.46 4.15
N ASP A 62 -0.35 -19.71 4.69
CA ASP A 62 -0.33 -19.31 6.10
C ASP A 62 -1.47 -18.36 6.46
N ALA A 63 -2.05 -17.70 5.47
CA ALA A 63 -3.19 -16.79 5.66
C ALA A 63 -4.48 -17.38 5.13
N ALA A 64 -4.54 -18.68 4.91
CA ALA A 64 -5.71 -19.33 4.30
C ALA A 64 -7.01 -19.05 5.05
N ALA A 65 -6.99 -19.06 6.37
CA ALA A 65 -8.19 -18.78 7.17
C ALA A 65 -8.68 -17.35 6.95
N THR A 66 -7.77 -16.40 6.84
CA THR A 66 -8.12 -15.00 6.58
C THR A 66 -8.68 -14.85 5.18
N VAL A 67 -8.04 -15.47 4.18
CA VAL A 67 -8.49 -15.45 2.79
C VAL A 67 -9.91 -16.01 2.70
N ASP A 68 -10.16 -17.16 3.31
CA ASP A 68 -11.49 -17.81 3.27
C ASP A 68 -12.55 -16.94 3.95
N ARG A 69 -12.21 -16.30 5.06
CA ARG A 69 -13.13 -15.41 5.78
C ARG A 69 -13.51 -14.20 4.93
N ILE A 70 -12.54 -13.59 4.27
CA ILE A 70 -12.79 -12.45 3.39
C ILE A 70 -13.62 -12.87 2.20
N ALA A 71 -13.27 -14.00 1.58
CA ALA A 71 -13.99 -14.51 0.41
C ALA A 71 -15.44 -14.84 0.74
N ALA A 72 -15.71 -15.33 1.95
CA ALA A 72 -17.08 -15.64 2.38
C ALA A 72 -17.96 -14.40 2.49
N GLY A 73 -17.35 -13.24 2.75
CA GLY A 73 -18.08 -11.97 2.92
C GLY A 73 -18.10 -11.06 1.71
N CYS A 74 -17.50 -11.45 0.60
CA CYS A 74 -17.48 -10.62 -0.60
C CYS A 74 -17.72 -11.46 -1.85
N ASP A 75 -17.80 -10.80 -2.99
CA ASP A 75 -17.97 -11.47 -4.30
C ASP A 75 -16.78 -11.12 -5.22
N THR A 76 -16.79 -11.74 -6.40
CA THR A 76 -15.77 -11.52 -7.42
C THR A 76 -15.63 -10.02 -7.77
N ALA A 77 -16.74 -9.33 -7.93
CA ALA A 77 -16.73 -7.91 -8.25
C ALA A 77 -16.07 -7.09 -7.14
N GLY A 78 -16.37 -7.42 -5.87
CA GLY A 78 -15.74 -6.77 -4.72
C GLY A 78 -14.24 -7.00 -4.68
N ALA A 79 -13.80 -8.25 -4.90
CA ALA A 79 -12.39 -8.59 -4.92
C ALA A 79 -11.65 -7.83 -6.05
N LEU A 80 -12.26 -7.73 -7.22
CA LEU A 80 -11.68 -6.98 -8.34
C LEU A 80 -11.57 -5.48 -8.04
N ARG A 81 -12.60 -4.91 -7.40
CA ARG A 81 -12.56 -3.50 -6.99
C ARG A 81 -11.47 -3.25 -5.95
N ALA A 82 -11.28 -4.18 -5.01
CA ALA A 82 -10.22 -4.08 -4.02
C ALA A 82 -8.84 -4.12 -4.69
N LEU A 83 -8.64 -5.05 -5.61
CA LEU A 83 -7.40 -5.12 -6.40
C LEU A 83 -7.15 -3.83 -7.18
N GLY A 84 -8.20 -3.26 -7.77
CA GLY A 84 -8.11 -1.98 -8.46
C GLY A 84 -7.68 -0.84 -7.54
N ALA A 85 -8.16 -0.82 -6.31
CA ALA A 85 -7.77 0.19 -5.33
C ALA A 85 -6.29 0.08 -4.99
N VAL A 86 -5.78 -1.14 -4.82
CA VAL A 86 -4.35 -1.37 -4.55
C VAL A 86 -3.50 -0.93 -5.75
N ALA A 87 -3.94 -1.24 -6.97
CA ALA A 87 -3.22 -0.84 -8.18
C ALA A 87 -3.14 0.69 -8.31
N ARG A 88 -4.24 1.38 -8.02
CA ARG A 88 -4.26 2.85 -8.04
C ARG A 88 -3.32 3.44 -6.97
N ALA A 89 -3.29 2.84 -5.79
CA ALA A 89 -2.39 3.29 -4.73
C ALA A 89 -0.92 3.14 -5.15
N ALA A 90 -0.57 2.02 -5.78
CA ALA A 90 0.78 1.80 -6.26
C ALA A 90 1.17 2.85 -7.32
N ASP A 91 0.25 3.16 -8.23
CA ASP A 91 0.47 4.18 -9.24
C ASP A 91 0.64 5.57 -8.60
N ASP A 92 -0.20 5.92 -7.64
CA ASP A 92 -0.12 7.20 -6.94
C ASP A 92 1.21 7.34 -6.20
N LEU A 93 1.67 6.29 -5.53
CA LEU A 93 2.97 6.31 -4.86
C LEU A 93 4.12 6.53 -5.84
N ALA A 94 4.01 5.97 -7.05
CA ALA A 94 5.01 6.14 -8.09
C ALA A 94 5.04 7.57 -8.65
N HIS A 95 3.96 8.32 -8.50
CA HIS A 95 3.82 9.68 -9.05
C HIS A 95 3.87 10.78 -7.98
N ASN A 96 4.55 10.53 -6.88
CA ASN A 96 4.80 11.52 -5.82
C ASN A 96 3.54 12.07 -5.12
N VAL A 97 2.46 11.31 -5.11
CA VAL A 97 1.29 11.64 -4.29
C VAL A 97 1.65 11.35 -2.83
N SER A 98 1.06 12.08 -1.89
CA SER A 98 1.32 11.87 -0.46
C SER A 98 1.13 10.40 -0.09
N PRO A 99 2.17 9.72 0.44
CA PRO A 99 2.05 8.31 0.80
C PRO A 99 0.98 8.03 1.83
N GLN A 100 0.88 8.86 2.86
CA GLN A 100 -0.10 8.67 3.92
C GLN A 100 -1.53 8.79 3.38
N LEU A 101 -1.80 9.82 2.58
CA LEU A 101 -3.12 10.03 2.00
C LEU A 101 -3.46 8.88 1.03
N THR A 102 -2.49 8.46 0.23
CA THR A 102 -2.66 7.36 -0.70
C THR A 102 -3.10 6.09 0.02
N LEU A 103 -2.41 5.75 1.13
CA LEU A 103 -2.76 4.57 1.92
C LEU A 103 -4.13 4.69 2.58
N GLU A 104 -4.45 5.87 3.12
CA GLU A 104 -5.76 6.08 3.75
C GLU A 104 -6.89 5.89 2.75
N VAL A 105 -6.78 6.49 1.57
CA VAL A 105 -7.77 6.35 0.51
C VAL A 105 -7.88 4.89 0.06
N MET A 106 -6.75 4.23 -0.14
CA MET A 106 -6.73 2.82 -0.54
C MET A 106 -7.42 1.94 0.50
N LEU A 107 -7.10 2.10 1.78
CA LEU A 107 -7.69 1.29 2.84
C LEU A 107 -9.21 1.46 2.92
N LEU A 108 -9.70 2.69 2.77
CA LEU A 108 -11.13 2.95 2.73
C LEU A 108 -11.78 2.28 1.51
N SER A 109 -11.15 2.39 0.35
CA SER A 109 -11.67 1.79 -0.89
C SER A 109 -11.71 0.27 -0.82
N VAL A 110 -10.65 -0.34 -0.28
CA VAL A 110 -10.59 -1.80 -0.09
C VAL A 110 -11.67 -2.25 0.90
N LYS A 111 -11.79 -1.54 2.02
CA LYS A 111 -12.80 -1.86 3.02
C LYS A 111 -14.20 -1.84 2.44
N GLU A 112 -14.54 -0.80 1.67
CA GLU A 112 -15.83 -0.69 1.03
C GLU A 112 -16.07 -1.81 0.02
N ALA A 113 -15.05 -2.12 -0.77
CA ALA A 113 -15.14 -3.15 -1.79
C ALA A 113 -15.39 -4.54 -1.19
N LEU A 114 -14.68 -4.87 -0.10
CA LEU A 114 -14.78 -6.18 0.54
C LEU A 114 -16.00 -6.30 1.44
N ALA A 115 -16.52 -5.20 1.94
CA ALA A 115 -17.70 -5.20 2.80
C ALA A 115 -19.02 -5.19 2.03
N CYS A 116 -18.98 -4.98 0.72
CA CYS A 116 -20.19 -4.96 -0.09
C CYS A 116 -20.82 -6.36 -0.12
N PRO A 117 -22.03 -6.54 0.41
CA PRO A 117 -22.61 -7.88 0.49
C PRO A 117 -22.91 -8.43 -0.90
N PRO A 118 -22.65 -9.73 -1.12
CA PRO A 118 -22.98 -10.37 -2.40
C PRO A 118 -24.46 -10.26 -2.77
N SER A 119 -25.32 -10.21 -1.78
CA SER A 119 -26.76 -10.12 -1.99
C SER A 119 -27.23 -8.75 -2.45
N SER A 120 -26.37 -7.75 -2.49
CA SER A 120 -26.74 -6.40 -2.90
C SER A 120 -26.97 -6.27 -4.41
N ARG A 121 -26.87 -7.34 -5.12
CA ARG A 121 -27.10 -7.41 -6.54
C ARG A 121 -28.55 -7.52 -6.89
#